data_dc267f975cd060b8cde7574b4caa629a
#
_entry.id   dc267f975cd060b8cde7574b4caa629a
#
_cell.length_a   1.000
_cell.length_b   1.000
_cell.length_c   1.000
_cell.angle_alpha   90.00
_cell.angle_beta   90.00
_cell.angle_gamma   90.00
#
_symmetry.space_group_name_H-M   'P 1'
#
loop_
_entity.id
_entity.type
_entity.pdbx_description
1 polymer ?
#
loop_
_entity_poly.entity_id
_entity_poly.type
_entity_poly.pdbx_seq_one_letter_code
_entity_poly.pdbx_strand_id
1 'polypeptide(L)' 'MGTLRCEPLGMAQLRLELEGIGDSLLITPLDMAAGLWAVHVHVPEVEPARQLLTSYGEWSDERISSLADGHHAEACG' A
#
# COMPACT_ATOMS: atom_id res chain seq x y z
N MET A 1 3.26 -3.21 0.41
CA MET A 1 3.59 -2.67 -0.91
C MET A 1 2.83 -3.43 -1.98
N GLY A 2 2.33 -2.74 -2.96
CA GLY A 2 1.59 -3.38 -4.03
C GLY A 2 1.11 -2.37 -5.05
N THR A 3 0.27 -2.83 -5.96
CA THR A 3 -0.27 -2.01 -7.04
C THR A 3 -1.78 -1.89 -6.87
N LEU A 4 -2.28 -0.67 -6.95
CA LEU A 4 -3.71 -0.41 -6.83
C LEU A 4 -4.22 0.30 -8.07
N ARG A 5 -5.33 -0.17 -8.58
CA ARG A 5 -6.04 0.53 -9.66
C ARG A 5 -7.18 1.31 -9.03
N CYS A 6 -7.12 2.62 -9.14
CA CYS A 6 -8.06 3.49 -8.46
C CYS A 6 -8.10 4.85 -9.15
N GLU A 7 -9.25 5.51 -9.07
CA GLU A 7 -9.37 6.86 -9.59
C GLU A 7 -8.59 7.84 -8.72
N PRO A 8 -8.09 8.93 -9.31
CA PRO A 8 -7.32 9.92 -8.54
C PRO A 8 -8.08 10.46 -7.33
N LEU A 9 -9.38 10.67 -7.46
CA LEU A 9 -10.19 11.19 -6.37
C LEU A 9 -10.28 10.18 -5.23
N GLY A 10 -10.50 8.91 -5.58
CA GLY A 10 -10.50 7.84 -4.60
C GLY A 10 -9.14 7.68 -3.94
N MET A 11 -8.08 7.85 -4.72
CA MET A 11 -6.73 7.75 -4.19
C MET A 11 -6.45 8.84 -3.16
N ALA A 12 -6.96 10.05 -3.38
CA ALA A 12 -6.79 11.12 -2.42
C ALA A 12 -7.45 10.79 -1.07
N GLN A 13 -8.63 10.20 -1.11
CA GLN A 13 -9.31 9.78 0.11
C GLN A 13 -8.61 8.61 0.77
N LEU A 14 -8.22 7.62 -0.02
CA LEU A 14 -7.51 6.45 0.48
C LEU A 14 -6.24 6.86 1.19
N ARG A 15 -5.54 7.83 0.65
CA ARG A 15 -4.31 8.31 1.24
C ARG A 15 -4.54 8.80 2.67
N LEU A 16 -5.60 9.56 2.88
CA LEU A 16 -5.91 10.06 4.21
C LEU A 16 -6.20 8.92 5.19
N GLU A 17 -6.94 7.92 4.72
CA GLU A 17 -7.28 6.80 5.57
C GLU A 17 -6.07 5.93 5.88
N LEU A 18 -5.19 5.72 4.90
CA LEU A 18 -3.97 4.95 5.13
C LEU A 18 -3.04 5.66 6.10
N GLU A 19 -2.98 6.99 6.02
CA GLU A 19 -2.17 7.76 6.97
C GLU A 19 -2.69 7.62 8.39
N GLY A 20 -3.96 7.32 8.54
CA GLY A 20 -4.55 7.12 9.85
C GLY A 20 -4.25 5.77 10.47
N ILE A 21 -3.89 4.77 9.67
CA ILE A 21 -3.64 3.42 10.18
C ILE A 21 -2.20 2.97 10.02
N GLY A 22 -1.36 3.77 9.35
CA GLY A 22 0.03 3.42 9.16
C GLY A 22 0.88 4.65 9.02
N ASP A 23 2.17 4.44 8.75
CA ASP A 23 3.09 5.54 8.53
C ASP A 23 4.00 5.25 7.35
N SER A 24 4.87 6.21 7.01
CA SER A 24 5.78 6.09 5.87
C SER A 24 5.05 5.76 4.58
N LEU A 25 3.90 6.38 4.39
CA LEU A 25 3.09 6.15 3.20
C LEU A 25 3.72 6.80 1.99
N LEU A 26 3.86 6.03 0.92
CA LEU A 26 4.35 6.53 -0.35
C LEU A 26 3.44 6.01 -1.46
N ILE A 27 2.87 6.91 -2.22
CA ILE A 27 2.02 6.57 -3.36
C ILE A 27 2.65 7.16 -4.61
N THR A 28 2.97 6.30 -5.55
CA THR A 28 3.63 6.70 -6.79
C THR A 28 2.75 6.33 -7.98
N PRO A 29 2.43 7.26 -8.87
CA PRO A 29 1.67 6.92 -10.06
C PRO A 29 2.51 6.07 -11.00
N LEU A 30 1.95 4.97 -11.45
CA LEU A 30 2.60 4.09 -12.42
C LEU A 30 2.07 4.35 -13.81
N ASP A 31 0.75 4.49 -13.94
CA ASP A 31 0.10 4.78 -15.21
C ASP A 31 -1.17 5.57 -14.91
N MET A 32 -1.09 6.88 -15.08
CA MET A 32 -2.21 7.76 -14.76
C MET A 32 -3.42 7.48 -15.64
N ALA A 33 -3.19 7.14 -16.90
CA ALA A 33 -4.29 6.88 -17.83
C ALA A 33 -5.05 5.61 -17.44
N ALA A 34 -4.34 4.63 -16.91
CA ALA A 34 -4.95 3.39 -16.45
C ALA A 34 -5.37 3.43 -14.99
N GLY A 35 -5.03 4.50 -14.28
CA GLY A 35 -5.33 4.61 -12.86
C GLY A 35 -4.53 3.67 -11.99
N LEU A 36 -3.29 3.38 -12.39
CA LEU A 36 -2.42 2.47 -11.65
C LEU A 36 -1.47 3.23 -10.75
N TRP A 37 -1.38 2.77 -9.51
CA TRP A 37 -0.56 3.41 -8.48
C TRP A 37 0.23 2.35 -7.72
N ALA A 38 1.47 2.68 -7.38
CA ALA A 38 2.24 1.87 -6.44
C ALA A 38 2.01 2.44 -5.05
N VAL A 39 1.67 1.57 -4.11
CA VAL A 39 1.39 1.98 -2.74
C VAL A 39 2.35 1.26 -1.80
N HIS A 40 3.04 2.03 -1.00
CA HIS A 40 3.95 1.51 0.02
C HIS A 40 3.60 2.16 1.34
N VAL A 41 3.34 1.35 2.35
CA VAL A 41 2.96 1.85 3.66
C VAL A 41 3.38 0.86 4.74
N HIS A 42 3.79 1.39 5.87
CA HIS A 42 4.13 0.59 7.05
C HIS A 42 2.93 0.56 7.98
N VAL A 43 2.38 -0.61 8.22
CA VAL A 43 1.20 -0.76 9.08
C VAL A 43 1.47 -1.79 10.15
N PRO A 44 0.89 -1.61 11.34
CA PRO A 44 1.04 -2.62 12.40
C PRO A 44 0.28 -3.90 12.07
N GLU A 45 -0.80 -3.80 11.31
CA GLU A 45 -1.58 -4.96 10.91
C GLU A 45 -1.90 -4.86 9.43
N VAL A 46 -1.68 -5.95 8.71
CA VAL A 46 -1.86 -5.98 7.26
C VAL A 46 -3.34 -6.05 6.87
N GLU A 47 -4.13 -6.83 7.59
CA GLU A 47 -5.52 -7.07 7.21
C GLU A 47 -6.37 -5.80 7.06
N PRO A 48 -6.38 -4.88 8.06
CA PRO A 48 -7.15 -3.66 7.89
C PRO A 48 -6.72 -2.84 6.69
N ALA A 49 -5.41 -2.79 6.42
CA ALA A 49 -4.89 -2.05 5.28
C ALA A 49 -5.32 -2.71 3.98
N ARG A 50 -5.25 -4.05 3.91
CA ARG A 50 -5.67 -4.77 2.71
C ARG A 50 -7.14 -4.57 2.43
N GLN A 51 -7.98 -4.63 3.45
CA GLN A 51 -9.40 -4.41 3.28
C GLN A 51 -9.69 -3.01 2.78
N LEU A 52 -8.98 -2.04 3.31
CA LEU A 52 -9.13 -0.66 2.87
C LEU A 52 -8.73 -0.50 1.41
N LEU A 53 -7.59 -1.05 1.04
CA LEU A 53 -7.10 -0.97 -0.35
C LEU A 53 -8.06 -1.64 -1.32
N THR A 54 -8.56 -2.82 -0.97
CA THR A 54 -9.48 -3.53 -1.86
C THR A 54 -10.84 -2.85 -1.96
N SER A 55 -11.20 -2.06 -0.96
CA SER A 55 -12.46 -1.34 -1.02
C SER A 55 -12.41 -0.13 -1.96
N TYR A 56 -11.22 0.34 -2.29
CA TYR A 56 -11.04 1.49 -3.17
C TYR A 56 -10.76 1.12 -4.62
N GLY A 57 -10.30 -0.11 -4.88
CA GLY A 57 -10.01 -0.51 -6.23
C GLY A 57 -9.42 -1.92 -6.29
N GLU A 58 -8.78 -2.21 -7.42
CA GLU A 58 -8.15 -3.52 -7.61
C GLU A 58 -6.74 -3.51 -7.04
N TRP A 59 -6.54 -4.28 -6.00
CA TRP A 59 -5.26 -4.41 -5.31
C TRP A 59 -4.56 -5.67 -5.81
N SER A 60 -3.31 -5.53 -6.24
CA SER A 60 -2.54 -6.66 -6.79
C SER A 60 -1.06 -6.51 -6.44
N ASP A 61 -0.29 -7.55 -6.76
CA ASP A 61 1.16 -7.57 -6.56
C ASP A 61 1.56 -7.22 -5.12
N GLU A 62 0.75 -7.67 -4.18
CA GLU A 62 1.01 -7.38 -2.78
C GLU A 62 2.29 -8.05 -2.31
N ARG A 63 3.13 -7.27 -1.66
CA ARG A 63 4.36 -7.77 -1.04
C ARG A 63 4.40 -7.28 0.39
N ILE A 64 4.58 -8.21 1.30
CA ILE A 64 4.56 -7.93 2.71
C ILE A 64 5.91 -8.27 3.31
N SER A 65 6.48 -7.33 4.06
CA SER A 65 7.69 -7.57 4.83
C SER A 65 7.37 -7.25 6.28
N SER A 66 7.66 -8.16 7.17
CA SER A 66 7.47 -7.93 8.58
C SER A 66 8.74 -7.35 9.17
N LEU A 67 8.60 -6.28 9.93
CA LEU A 67 9.75 -5.70 10.62
C LEU A 67 10.28 -6.64 11.70
N ALA A 68 9.40 -7.48 12.24
CA ALA A 68 9.83 -8.48 13.20
C ALA A 68 10.77 -9.49 12.56
N ASP A 69 10.54 -9.81 11.29
CA ASP A 69 11.38 -10.71 10.51
C ASP A 69 12.42 -9.96 9.70
N GLY A 70 12.36 -8.66 9.72
CA GLY A 70 13.21 -7.84 8.88
C GLY A 70 14.68 -8.05 9.14
N HIS A 71 15.06 -8.31 10.36
CA HIS A 71 16.46 -8.54 10.65
C HIS A 71 16.94 -9.86 10.08
N HIS A 72 16.06 -10.79 9.87
CA HIS A 72 16.40 -12.00 9.13
C HIS A 72 16.66 -11.69 7.69
N ALA A 73 15.83 -10.85 7.13
CA ALA A 73 15.99 -10.47 5.74
C ALA A 73 17.31 -9.79 5.53
N GLU A 74 17.71 -8.96 6.45
CA GLU A 74 18.98 -8.29 6.29
C GLU A 74 20.13 -9.25 6.43
N ALA A 75 19.97 -10.27 7.23
CA ALA A 75 20.99 -11.28 7.33
C ALA A 75 21.16 -11.99 5.99
N CYS A 76 20.11 -12.11 5.25
CA CYS A 76 20.15 -12.69 3.93
C CYS A 76 20.66 -11.69 2.91
N GLY A 77 20.38 -10.46 3.14
CA GLY A 77 20.81 -9.43 2.22
C GLY A 77 22.23 -9.05 2.44
#